data_223916140856d3951e19661720b5ec5a
#
_entry.id   223916140856d3951e19661720b5ec5a
#
_cell.length_a   1.000
_cell.length_b   1.000
_cell.length_c   1.000
_cell.angle_alpha   90.00
_cell.angle_beta   90.00
_cell.angle_gamma   90.00
#
_symmetry.space_group_name_H-M   'P 1'
#
loop_
_entity.id
_entity.type
_entity.pdbx_description
1 polymer ?
#
loop_
_entity_poly.entity_id
_entity_poly.type
_entity_poly.pdbx_seq_one_letter_code
_entity_poly.pdbx_strand_id
1 'polypeptide(L)'
;MKSNTKTLTEGPLAKQILLVSLPLALSNLLQVLFNMSDVAVVGRFAGSTALGAVGSTSIFVTLFTGFLIGLSNGVNVLVARFYGARHPNDVHKTVHSALIVSIIAGVVLLLVGLLGSPALLRLLNTKEDLLPGAILYLRVYFLGMPALALFNFGNAIFSAIGETKKPLIYLSTAGVLNILLNLFFVIVCQLNVVGVALASAISQCVSAALILHALTKVEDCYALDFKAVKLDPAMTKSILALGLPAGFQNAIFAIANLFIQAGVNSFDSLMVKGNSAAANADGMIYDAMAAFYMACASFMSQNYGAGKPDRVRKSYFIALAYSFGVGLVLGGSLFLFGREFLALFTTEAAVIDAGMKRVQVMGLAYCISAFMDCTIAASRGLGKTVVPTVIVIMGSCVFRVIWVYSIFAHFHTIPSLYLLYPCSWALTAIAEIIYFIHCYRDSMKLFHEPVTVQA
;
A
#
# COMPACT_ATOMS: atom_id res chain seq x y z
N MET A 1 0.38 23.94 26.51
CA MET A 1 -0.04 24.31 25.15
C MET A 1 -1.28 23.50 24.78
N LYS A 2 -2.38 24.11 24.47
CA LYS A 2 -3.59 23.40 24.00
C LYS A 2 -3.35 22.99 22.54
N SER A 3 -3.01 21.70 22.33
CA SER A 3 -2.98 21.13 20.98
C SER A 3 -4.38 21.29 20.37
N ASN A 4 -4.46 21.98 19.25
CA ASN A 4 -5.71 22.20 18.50
C ASN A 4 -6.01 21.00 17.57
N THR A 5 -5.19 19.95 17.63
CA THR A 5 -5.35 18.70 16.87
C THR A 5 -6.40 17.82 17.54
N LYS A 6 -7.45 17.50 16.79
CA LYS A 6 -8.49 16.55 17.23
C LYS A 6 -7.87 15.17 17.37
N THR A 7 -7.64 14.73 18.61
CA THR A 7 -7.16 13.36 18.86
C THR A 7 -8.19 12.34 18.38
N LEU A 8 -7.73 11.20 17.83
CA LEU A 8 -8.60 10.10 17.40
C LEU A 8 -9.21 9.34 18.59
N THR A 9 -8.88 9.77 19.81
CA THR A 9 -9.32 9.15 21.06
C THR A 9 -10.62 9.72 21.61
N GLU A 10 -11.18 10.79 21.01
CA GLU A 10 -12.39 11.48 21.48
C GLU A 10 -13.37 11.72 20.33
N GLY A 11 -14.63 11.99 20.65
CA GLY A 11 -15.69 12.27 19.67
C GLY A 11 -16.31 11.06 18.98
N PRO A 12 -17.19 11.29 17.98
CA PRO A 12 -17.95 10.24 17.29
C PRO A 12 -17.05 9.41 16.37
N LEU A 13 -16.76 8.18 16.77
CA LEU A 13 -15.75 7.32 16.16
C LEU A 13 -16.03 7.00 14.69
N ALA A 14 -17.27 6.64 14.33
CA ALA A 14 -17.64 6.31 12.96
C ALA A 14 -17.40 7.50 12.00
N LYS A 15 -17.82 8.70 12.39
CA LYS A 15 -17.59 9.91 11.61
C LYS A 15 -16.11 10.22 11.44
N GLN A 16 -15.32 10.04 12.50
CA GLN A 16 -13.89 10.29 12.46
C GLN A 16 -13.15 9.30 11.55
N ILE A 17 -13.46 8.00 11.66
CA ILE A 17 -12.88 6.98 10.77
C ILE A 17 -13.20 7.33 9.31
N LEU A 18 -14.44 7.67 8.99
CA LEU A 18 -14.83 8.06 7.64
C LEU A 18 -14.04 9.29 7.14
N LEU A 19 -13.96 10.35 7.97
CA LEU A 19 -13.27 11.60 7.59
C LEU A 19 -11.76 11.43 7.41
N VAL A 20 -11.13 10.49 8.12
CA VAL A 20 -9.70 10.16 7.97
C VAL A 20 -9.49 9.24 6.76
N SER A 21 -10.41 8.30 6.52
CA SER A 21 -10.29 7.34 5.41
C SER A 21 -10.55 7.97 4.05
N LEU A 22 -11.45 8.94 3.92
CA LEU A 22 -11.76 9.55 2.62
C LEU A 22 -10.55 10.18 1.92
N PRO A 23 -9.72 11.01 2.59
CA PRO A 23 -8.51 11.52 1.95
C PRO A 23 -7.50 10.42 1.62
N LEU A 24 -7.41 9.34 2.42
CA LEU A 24 -6.56 8.20 2.12
C LEU A 24 -7.04 7.45 0.87
N ALA A 25 -8.34 7.20 0.76
CA ALA A 25 -8.93 6.59 -0.43
C ALA A 25 -8.67 7.42 -1.69
N LEU A 26 -8.84 8.74 -1.59
CA LEU A 26 -8.56 9.64 -2.70
C LEU A 26 -7.07 9.66 -3.05
N SER A 27 -6.18 9.61 -2.07
CA SER A 27 -4.73 9.51 -2.30
C SER A 27 -4.37 8.23 -3.06
N ASN A 28 -4.92 7.09 -2.64
CA ASN A 28 -4.68 5.81 -3.30
C ASN A 28 -5.18 5.82 -4.76
N LEU A 29 -6.40 6.31 -4.99
CA LEU A 29 -6.96 6.43 -6.33
C LEU A 29 -6.16 7.38 -7.22
N LEU A 30 -5.68 8.50 -6.69
CA LEU A 30 -4.82 9.42 -7.43
C LEU A 30 -3.48 8.78 -7.81
N GLN A 31 -2.89 7.95 -6.95
CA GLN A 31 -1.67 7.21 -7.31
C GLN A 31 -1.90 6.27 -8.50
N VAL A 32 -3.03 5.56 -8.51
CA VAL A 32 -3.40 4.72 -9.67
C VAL A 32 -3.53 5.57 -10.94
N LEU A 33 -4.24 6.70 -10.87
CA LEU A 33 -4.42 7.59 -12.02
C LEU A 33 -3.09 8.16 -12.52
N PHE A 34 -2.16 8.52 -11.64
CA PHE A 34 -0.84 9.01 -12.03
C PHE A 34 -0.02 7.92 -12.71
N ASN A 35 -0.02 6.69 -12.18
CA ASN A 35 0.65 5.55 -12.82
C ASN A 35 0.05 5.24 -14.21
N MET A 36 -1.27 5.31 -14.35
CA MET A 36 -1.93 5.14 -15.64
C MET A 36 -1.55 6.26 -16.63
N SER A 37 -1.42 7.50 -16.16
CA SER A 37 -0.97 8.63 -16.97
C SER A 37 0.46 8.42 -17.46
N ASP A 38 1.38 7.94 -16.62
CA ASP A 38 2.76 7.64 -16.99
C ASP A 38 2.80 6.63 -18.13
N VAL A 39 2.07 5.52 -18.00
CA VAL A 39 1.98 4.48 -19.03
C VAL A 39 1.36 5.03 -20.31
N ALA A 40 0.30 5.84 -20.21
CA ALA A 40 -0.38 6.44 -21.37
C ALA A 40 0.55 7.41 -22.15
N VAL A 41 1.31 8.25 -21.45
CA VAL A 41 2.27 9.18 -22.09
C VAL A 41 3.38 8.40 -22.80
N VAL A 42 3.94 7.38 -22.16
CA VAL A 42 4.96 6.53 -22.80
C VAL A 42 4.42 5.82 -24.02
N GLY A 43 3.25 5.18 -23.89
CA GLY A 43 2.66 4.40 -25.00
C GLY A 43 2.30 5.26 -26.21
N ARG A 44 1.83 6.49 -25.97
CA ARG A 44 1.39 7.39 -27.05
C ARG A 44 2.53 8.17 -27.71
N PHE A 45 3.54 8.58 -26.95
CA PHE A 45 4.55 9.52 -27.43
C PHE A 45 5.97 8.95 -27.51
N ALA A 46 6.29 7.89 -26.77
CA ALA A 46 7.62 7.27 -26.78
C ALA A 46 7.68 5.95 -27.58
N GLY A 47 6.53 5.41 -27.98
CA GLY A 47 6.41 4.22 -28.82
C GLY A 47 6.33 2.90 -28.05
N SER A 48 6.08 1.81 -28.79
CA SER A 48 5.81 0.48 -28.21
C SER A 48 7.00 -0.15 -27.49
N THR A 49 8.22 0.09 -27.98
CA THR A 49 9.44 -0.42 -27.31
C THR A 49 9.65 0.24 -25.96
N ALA A 50 9.45 1.56 -25.87
CA ALA A 50 9.50 2.29 -24.60
C ALA A 50 8.41 1.83 -23.62
N LEU A 51 7.19 1.62 -24.12
CA LEU A 51 6.09 1.08 -23.32
C LEU A 51 6.41 -0.33 -22.80
N GLY A 52 6.98 -1.19 -23.63
CA GLY A 52 7.41 -2.53 -23.23
C GLY A 52 8.52 -2.49 -22.18
N ALA A 53 9.49 -1.58 -22.33
CA ALA A 53 10.56 -1.38 -21.36
C ALA A 53 10.03 -0.94 -20.00
N VAL A 54 9.15 0.07 -19.96
CA VAL A 54 8.51 0.53 -18.70
C VAL A 54 7.64 -0.56 -18.10
N GLY A 55 6.84 -1.26 -18.91
CA GLY A 55 5.96 -2.34 -18.46
C GLY A 55 6.73 -3.49 -17.80
N SER A 56 7.92 -3.86 -18.34
CA SER A 56 8.74 -4.92 -17.76
C SER A 56 9.37 -4.57 -16.40
N THR A 57 9.38 -3.28 -16.03
CA THR A 57 9.90 -2.81 -14.74
C THR A 57 8.84 -2.69 -13.64
N SER A 58 7.56 -2.73 -14.01
CA SER A 58 6.43 -2.45 -13.10
C SER A 58 6.42 -3.32 -11.84
N ILE A 59 6.82 -4.59 -11.96
CA ILE A 59 6.88 -5.51 -10.82
C ILE A 59 7.91 -5.03 -9.78
N PHE A 60 9.08 -4.57 -10.22
CA PHE A 60 10.11 -4.09 -9.30
C PHE A 60 9.71 -2.78 -8.65
N VAL A 61 9.09 -1.86 -9.41
CA VAL A 61 8.53 -0.62 -8.86
C VAL A 61 7.51 -0.94 -7.77
N THR A 62 6.56 -1.86 -8.04
CA THR A 62 5.54 -2.28 -7.08
C THR A 62 6.15 -2.95 -5.85
N LEU A 63 7.12 -3.85 -6.05
CA LEU A 63 7.78 -4.58 -4.97
C LEU A 63 8.48 -3.62 -4.00
N PHE A 64 9.31 -2.73 -4.50
CA PHE A 64 10.10 -1.83 -3.67
C PHE A 64 9.26 -0.70 -3.06
N THR A 65 8.29 -0.17 -3.80
CA THR A 65 7.33 0.80 -3.26
C THR A 65 6.48 0.17 -2.16
N GLY A 66 5.95 -1.03 -2.41
CA GLY A 66 5.19 -1.79 -1.43
C GLY A 66 6.00 -2.10 -0.17
N PHE A 67 7.29 -2.42 -0.31
CA PHE A 67 8.19 -2.61 0.82
C PHE A 67 8.30 -1.33 1.68
N LEU A 68 8.50 -0.15 1.06
CA LEU A 68 8.57 1.13 1.78
C LEU A 68 7.26 1.48 2.49
N ILE A 69 6.12 1.25 1.83
CA ILE A 69 4.79 1.45 2.43
C ILE A 69 4.63 0.54 3.65
N GLY A 70 4.98 -0.74 3.52
CA GLY A 70 4.91 -1.69 4.64
C GLY A 70 5.84 -1.29 5.79
N LEU A 71 7.08 -0.88 5.49
CA LEU A 71 8.04 -0.43 6.49
C LEU A 71 7.52 0.82 7.23
N SER A 72 6.90 1.77 6.54
CA SER A 72 6.35 2.98 7.14
C SER A 72 5.18 2.72 8.10
N ASN A 73 4.49 1.57 7.98
CA ASN A 73 3.43 1.18 8.94
C ASN A 73 3.97 1.03 10.37
N GLY A 74 5.24 0.65 10.54
CA GLY A 74 5.87 0.62 11.86
C GLY A 74 5.91 2.00 12.53
N VAL A 75 6.20 3.04 11.75
CA VAL A 75 6.17 4.43 12.23
C VAL A 75 4.76 4.86 12.57
N ASN A 76 3.78 4.56 11.70
CA ASN A 76 2.38 4.88 11.95
C ASN A 76 1.89 4.32 13.29
N VAL A 77 2.12 3.03 13.54
CA VAL A 77 1.67 2.36 14.76
C VAL A 77 2.33 2.96 16.01
N LEU A 78 3.64 3.21 15.98
CA LEU A 78 4.36 3.74 17.14
C LEU A 78 3.99 5.20 17.44
N VAL A 79 3.96 6.06 16.42
CA VAL A 79 3.56 7.46 16.58
C VAL A 79 2.12 7.54 17.09
N ALA A 80 1.20 6.77 16.51
CA ALA A 80 -0.20 6.71 16.95
C ALA A 80 -0.30 6.28 18.42
N ARG A 81 0.43 5.22 18.82
CA ARG A 81 0.42 4.70 20.18
C ARG A 81 0.91 5.72 21.20
N PHE A 82 2.09 6.30 20.97
CA PHE A 82 2.69 7.26 21.91
C PHE A 82 1.93 8.58 21.93
N TYR A 83 1.37 8.99 20.80
CA TYR A 83 0.51 10.17 20.74
C TYR A 83 -0.78 9.95 21.54
N GLY A 84 -1.41 8.79 21.40
CA GLY A 84 -2.58 8.40 22.19
C GLY A 84 -2.28 8.29 23.68
N ALA A 85 -1.12 7.77 24.06
CA ALA A 85 -0.63 7.66 25.44
C ALA A 85 -0.22 9.01 26.05
N ARG A 86 -0.20 10.10 25.25
CA ARG A 86 0.30 11.44 25.67
C ARG A 86 1.76 11.40 26.15
N HIS A 87 2.59 10.65 25.45
CA HIS A 87 4.05 10.56 25.68
C HIS A 87 4.80 11.39 24.63
N PRO A 88 4.89 12.73 24.77
CA PRO A 88 5.44 13.62 23.74
C PRO A 88 6.92 13.33 23.42
N ASN A 89 7.71 12.94 24.42
CA ASN A 89 9.12 12.62 24.23
C ASN A 89 9.31 11.37 23.35
N ASP A 90 8.46 10.35 23.50
CA ASP A 90 8.56 9.12 22.72
C ASP A 90 8.04 9.34 21.30
N VAL A 91 7.03 10.20 21.10
CA VAL A 91 6.62 10.67 19.78
C VAL A 91 7.78 11.36 19.08
N HIS A 92 8.42 12.33 19.75
CA HIS A 92 9.55 13.08 19.21
C HIS A 92 10.72 12.16 18.81
N LYS A 93 11.12 11.23 19.69
CA LYS A 93 12.17 10.24 19.40
C LYS A 93 11.80 9.35 18.22
N THR A 94 10.53 8.92 18.14
CA THR A 94 10.05 8.07 17.03
C THR A 94 10.11 8.81 15.71
N VAL A 95 9.66 10.06 15.63
CA VAL A 95 9.70 10.89 14.43
C VAL A 95 11.12 11.09 13.93
N HIS A 96 12.07 11.42 14.82
CA HIS A 96 13.45 11.66 14.43
C HIS A 96 14.18 10.38 14.03
N SER A 97 13.93 9.26 14.73
CA SER A 97 14.45 7.94 14.33
C SER A 97 13.85 7.49 13.00
N ALA A 98 12.55 7.75 12.76
CA ALA A 98 11.87 7.43 11.51
C ALA A 98 12.48 8.16 10.31
N LEU A 99 12.90 9.43 10.48
CA LEU A 99 13.59 10.18 9.44
C LEU A 99 14.89 9.47 9.02
N ILE A 100 15.70 9.06 9.99
CA ILE A 100 16.98 8.38 9.71
C ILE A 100 16.73 7.01 9.07
N VAL A 101 15.80 6.23 9.61
CA VAL A 101 15.42 4.91 9.05
C VAL A 101 14.93 5.06 7.61
N SER A 102 14.13 6.09 7.30
CA SER A 102 13.64 6.32 5.95
C SER A 102 14.76 6.67 4.97
N ILE A 103 15.72 7.50 5.38
CA ILE A 103 16.89 7.83 4.56
C ILE A 103 17.71 6.57 4.29
N ILE A 104 18.01 5.79 5.33
CA ILE A 104 18.78 4.55 5.17
C ILE A 104 18.06 3.57 4.26
N ALA A 105 16.76 3.34 4.47
CA ALA A 105 15.97 2.45 3.63
C ALA A 105 15.94 2.93 2.18
N GLY A 106 15.70 4.22 1.95
CA GLY A 106 15.70 4.82 0.63
C GLY A 106 17.05 4.70 -0.08
N VAL A 107 18.16 4.95 0.62
CA VAL A 107 19.51 4.82 0.07
C VAL A 107 19.85 3.34 -0.22
N VAL A 108 19.47 2.42 0.64
CA VAL A 108 19.67 0.98 0.40
C VAL A 108 18.93 0.56 -0.88
N LEU A 109 17.67 0.97 -1.03
CA LEU A 109 16.89 0.66 -2.23
C LEU A 109 17.45 1.35 -3.49
N LEU A 110 17.93 2.58 -3.36
CA LEU A 110 18.65 3.28 -4.45
C LEU A 110 19.85 2.45 -4.92
N LEU A 111 20.69 1.99 -4.00
CA LEU A 111 21.87 1.19 -4.33
C LEU A 111 21.48 -0.16 -4.96
N VAL A 112 20.46 -0.84 -4.39
CA VAL A 112 19.93 -2.08 -4.96
C VAL A 112 19.42 -1.85 -6.37
N GLY A 113 18.70 -0.76 -6.62
CA GLY A 113 18.19 -0.42 -7.95
C GLY A 113 19.29 -0.07 -8.95
N LEU A 114 20.25 0.78 -8.55
CA LEU A 114 21.34 1.20 -9.44
C LEU A 114 22.24 0.02 -9.84
N LEU A 115 22.60 -0.82 -8.89
CA LEU A 115 23.53 -1.93 -9.10
C LEU A 115 22.82 -3.21 -9.57
N GLY A 116 21.63 -3.48 -9.03
CA GLY A 116 20.91 -4.72 -9.26
C GLY A 116 19.99 -4.74 -10.48
N SER A 117 19.64 -3.58 -11.07
CA SER A 117 18.69 -3.53 -12.20
C SER A 117 18.99 -4.51 -13.34
N PRO A 118 20.24 -4.66 -13.83
CA PRO A 118 20.52 -5.60 -14.89
C PRO A 118 20.27 -7.06 -14.49
N ALA A 119 20.65 -7.45 -13.27
CA ALA A 119 20.46 -8.80 -12.76
C ALA A 119 18.99 -9.10 -12.52
N LEU A 120 18.25 -8.17 -11.93
CA LEU A 120 16.82 -8.31 -11.65
C LEU A 120 16.00 -8.48 -12.94
N LEU A 121 16.26 -7.65 -13.97
CA LEU A 121 15.54 -7.73 -15.24
C LEU A 121 15.86 -9.01 -16.02
N ARG A 122 17.11 -9.47 -15.99
CA ARG A 122 17.49 -10.76 -16.58
C ARG A 122 16.84 -11.94 -15.87
N LEU A 123 16.71 -11.87 -14.53
CA LEU A 123 16.03 -12.91 -13.74
C LEU A 123 14.56 -13.07 -14.17
N LEU A 124 13.90 -11.98 -14.58
CA LEU A 124 12.54 -12.01 -15.13
C LEU A 124 12.49 -12.36 -16.64
N ASN A 125 13.60 -12.74 -17.25
CA ASN A 125 13.68 -13.02 -18.69
C ASN A 125 13.15 -11.87 -19.55
N THR A 126 13.46 -10.62 -19.17
CA THR A 126 13.13 -9.44 -19.98
C THR A 126 13.77 -9.58 -21.36
N LYS A 127 13.00 -9.34 -22.41
CA LYS A 127 13.48 -9.46 -23.80
C LYS A 127 14.67 -8.55 -24.06
N GLU A 128 15.64 -9.03 -24.85
CA GLU A 128 16.90 -8.34 -25.13
C GLU A 128 16.69 -6.96 -25.79
N ASP A 129 15.66 -6.79 -26.61
CA ASP A 129 15.30 -5.53 -27.26
C ASP A 129 14.77 -4.47 -26.29
N LEU A 130 14.16 -4.89 -25.16
CA LEU A 130 13.63 -4.03 -24.13
C LEU A 130 14.62 -3.77 -22.99
N LEU A 131 15.58 -4.67 -22.81
CA LEU A 131 16.48 -4.70 -21.66
C LEU A 131 17.25 -3.38 -21.42
N PRO A 132 17.87 -2.74 -22.44
CA PRO A 132 18.58 -1.48 -22.23
C PRO A 132 17.69 -0.35 -21.73
N GLY A 133 16.50 -0.19 -22.32
CA GLY A 133 15.51 0.82 -21.91
C GLY A 133 14.97 0.55 -20.51
N ALA A 134 14.70 -0.70 -20.17
CA ALA A 134 14.21 -1.11 -18.86
C ALA A 134 15.27 -0.87 -17.75
N ILE A 135 16.54 -1.19 -18.00
CA ILE A 135 17.64 -0.92 -17.06
C ILE A 135 17.77 0.59 -16.81
N LEU A 136 17.75 1.37 -17.89
CA LEU A 136 17.91 2.81 -17.80
C LEU A 136 16.73 3.46 -17.05
N TYR A 137 15.49 3.04 -17.37
CA TYR A 137 14.29 3.48 -16.64
C TYR A 137 14.40 3.17 -15.15
N LEU A 138 14.71 1.92 -14.79
CA LEU A 138 14.82 1.51 -13.40
C LEU A 138 15.88 2.30 -12.64
N ARG A 139 17.08 2.47 -13.21
CA ARG A 139 18.17 3.23 -12.59
C ARG A 139 17.75 4.67 -12.30
N VAL A 140 17.13 5.35 -13.27
CA VAL A 140 16.67 6.72 -13.09
C VAL A 140 15.51 6.79 -12.09
N TYR A 141 14.55 5.86 -12.16
CA TYR A 141 13.45 5.80 -11.21
C TYR A 141 13.94 5.62 -9.75
N PHE A 142 14.94 4.75 -9.55
CA PHE A 142 15.49 4.49 -8.22
C PHE A 142 16.22 5.68 -7.61
N LEU A 143 16.63 6.69 -8.40
CA LEU A 143 17.14 7.97 -7.85
C LEU A 143 16.10 8.68 -6.97
N GLY A 144 14.82 8.45 -7.21
CA GLY A 144 13.73 8.96 -6.40
C GLY A 144 13.41 8.16 -5.13
N MET A 145 14.01 6.97 -4.93
CA MET A 145 13.68 6.10 -3.79
C MET A 145 13.91 6.72 -2.40
N PRO A 146 14.99 7.47 -2.16
CA PRO A 146 15.16 8.18 -0.87
C PRO A 146 14.03 9.19 -0.61
N ALA A 147 13.61 9.91 -1.65
CA ALA A 147 12.52 10.86 -1.56
C ALA A 147 11.17 10.14 -1.32
N LEU A 148 10.92 9.05 -2.04
CA LEU A 148 9.72 8.23 -1.84
C LEU A 148 9.66 7.66 -0.42
N ALA A 149 10.79 7.19 0.12
CA ALA A 149 10.87 6.72 1.50
C ALA A 149 10.51 7.84 2.49
N LEU A 150 11.08 9.04 2.34
CA LEU A 150 10.79 10.20 3.16
C LEU A 150 9.31 10.60 3.10
N PHE A 151 8.71 10.59 1.90
CA PHE A 151 7.28 10.86 1.75
C PHE A 151 6.42 9.83 2.48
N ASN A 152 6.69 8.53 2.30
CA ASN A 152 5.91 7.46 2.95
C ASN A 152 5.99 7.54 4.47
N PHE A 153 7.16 7.80 5.04
CA PHE A 153 7.33 7.95 6.49
C PHE A 153 6.64 9.21 7.01
N GLY A 154 6.74 10.34 6.30
CA GLY A 154 6.00 11.55 6.64
C GLY A 154 4.48 11.37 6.57
N ASN A 155 4.01 10.68 5.53
CA ASN A 155 2.59 10.30 5.39
C ASN A 155 2.13 9.40 6.56
N ALA A 156 2.97 8.45 6.98
CA ALA A 156 2.69 7.57 8.12
C ALA A 156 2.54 8.37 9.43
N ILE A 157 3.37 9.39 9.65
CA ILE A 157 3.29 10.29 10.82
C ILE A 157 1.98 11.08 10.80
N PHE A 158 1.63 11.74 9.68
CA PHE A 158 0.38 12.47 9.57
C PHE A 158 -0.85 11.57 9.70
N SER A 159 -0.82 10.38 9.11
CA SER A 159 -1.91 9.40 9.23
C SER A 159 -2.07 8.89 10.67
N ALA A 160 -0.97 8.74 11.40
CA ALA A 160 -0.98 8.32 12.81
C ALA A 160 -1.74 9.28 13.73
N ILE A 161 -1.72 10.57 13.41
CA ILE A 161 -2.43 11.61 14.16
C ILE A 161 -3.80 11.96 13.56
N GLY A 162 -4.16 11.38 12.40
CA GLY A 162 -5.43 11.61 11.71
C GLY A 162 -5.45 12.79 10.74
N GLU A 163 -4.31 13.40 10.44
CA GLU A 163 -4.15 14.52 9.49
C GLU A 163 -3.92 14.05 8.05
N THR A 164 -4.85 13.33 7.45
CA THR A 164 -4.69 12.72 6.13
C THR A 164 -4.88 13.69 4.95
N LYS A 165 -5.43 14.87 5.18
CA LYS A 165 -5.65 15.90 4.13
C LYS A 165 -4.35 16.51 3.63
N LYS A 166 -3.37 16.77 4.51
CA LYS A 166 -2.09 17.38 4.12
C LYS A 166 -1.30 16.49 3.16
N PRO A 167 -1.06 15.19 3.47
CA PRO A 167 -0.42 14.28 2.52
C PRO A 167 -1.15 14.19 1.18
N LEU A 168 -2.49 14.18 1.17
CA LEU A 168 -3.29 14.19 -0.06
C LEU A 168 -2.98 15.42 -0.92
N ILE A 169 -2.93 16.62 -0.34
CA ILE A 169 -2.62 17.86 -1.08
C ILE A 169 -1.20 17.78 -1.68
N TYR A 170 -0.22 17.30 -0.91
CA TYR A 170 1.16 17.20 -1.37
C TYR A 170 1.32 16.17 -2.48
N LEU A 171 0.64 15.02 -2.35
CA LEU A 171 0.60 14.00 -3.38
C LEU A 171 -0.07 14.52 -4.66
N SER A 172 -1.21 15.24 -4.53
CA SER A 172 -1.91 15.82 -5.67
C SER A 172 -1.05 16.84 -6.41
N THR A 173 -0.34 17.70 -5.67
CA THR A 173 0.58 18.69 -6.25
C THR A 173 1.72 17.99 -7.00
N ALA A 174 2.34 16.99 -6.38
CA ALA A 174 3.41 16.22 -7.01
C ALA A 174 2.92 15.44 -8.22
N GLY A 175 1.71 14.89 -8.17
CA GLY A 175 1.13 14.14 -9.27
C GLY A 175 0.79 15.01 -10.49
N VAL A 176 0.23 16.20 -10.28
CA VAL A 176 0.03 17.17 -11.38
C VAL A 176 1.36 17.57 -11.98
N LEU A 177 2.37 17.84 -11.15
CA LEU A 177 3.71 18.14 -11.61
C LEU A 177 4.31 16.96 -12.41
N ASN A 178 4.11 15.73 -11.96
CA ASN A 178 4.56 14.53 -12.66
C ASN A 178 3.98 14.45 -14.08
N ILE A 179 2.67 14.68 -14.25
CA ILE A 179 2.03 14.68 -15.57
C ILE A 179 2.64 15.76 -16.46
N LEU A 180 2.81 16.98 -15.96
CA LEU A 180 3.40 18.08 -16.72
C LEU A 180 4.85 17.79 -17.12
N LEU A 181 5.64 17.25 -16.21
CA LEU A 181 7.03 16.86 -16.47
C LEU A 181 7.14 15.69 -17.45
N ASN A 182 6.23 14.71 -17.37
CA ASN A 182 6.15 13.61 -18.34
C ASN A 182 5.95 14.15 -19.75
N LEU A 183 4.95 15.01 -19.94
CA LEU A 183 4.69 15.63 -21.25
C LEU A 183 5.90 16.45 -21.71
N PHE A 184 6.50 17.24 -20.85
CA PHE A 184 7.67 18.04 -21.18
C PHE A 184 8.88 17.19 -21.58
N PHE A 185 9.27 16.21 -20.74
CA PHE A 185 10.47 15.40 -21.00
C PHE A 185 10.28 14.43 -22.16
N VAL A 186 9.08 13.87 -22.35
CA VAL A 186 8.84 12.92 -23.44
C VAL A 186 8.60 13.62 -24.77
N ILE A 187 7.79 14.68 -24.80
CA ILE A 187 7.40 15.35 -26.05
C ILE A 187 8.45 16.40 -26.46
N VAL A 188 8.81 17.31 -25.55
CA VAL A 188 9.69 18.44 -25.88
C VAL A 188 11.16 18.02 -25.86
N CYS A 189 11.61 17.32 -24.80
CA CYS A 189 13.00 16.89 -24.65
C CYS A 189 13.30 15.55 -25.35
N GLN A 190 12.28 14.81 -25.78
CA GLN A 190 12.38 13.51 -26.45
C GLN A 190 13.22 12.46 -25.67
N LEU A 191 13.16 12.51 -24.34
CA LEU A 191 13.93 11.63 -23.46
C LEU A 191 13.32 10.22 -23.30
N ASN A 192 12.21 9.91 -23.96
CA ASN A 192 11.56 8.60 -23.96
C ASN A 192 11.39 8.04 -22.52
N VAL A 193 11.87 6.81 -22.27
CA VAL A 193 11.76 6.13 -20.95
C VAL A 193 12.44 6.90 -19.82
N VAL A 194 13.56 7.57 -20.12
CA VAL A 194 14.30 8.37 -19.15
C VAL A 194 13.48 9.57 -18.68
N GLY A 195 12.74 10.18 -19.60
CA GLY A 195 11.89 11.34 -19.31
C GLY A 195 10.84 11.03 -18.28
N VAL A 196 10.16 9.89 -18.40
CA VAL A 196 9.11 9.46 -17.44
C VAL A 196 9.72 9.09 -16.08
N ALA A 197 10.83 8.35 -16.08
CA ALA A 197 11.51 8.02 -14.83
C ALA A 197 12.02 9.27 -14.09
N LEU A 198 12.55 10.25 -14.84
CA LEU A 198 13.02 11.52 -14.30
C LEU A 198 11.86 12.36 -13.75
N ALA A 199 10.75 12.43 -14.47
CA ALA A 199 9.53 13.10 -14.01
C ALA A 199 9.03 12.51 -12.69
N SER A 200 9.01 11.18 -12.57
CA SER A 200 8.61 10.49 -11.35
C SER A 200 9.60 10.77 -10.21
N ALA A 201 10.92 10.72 -10.45
CA ALA A 201 11.92 11.01 -9.43
C ALA A 201 11.84 12.46 -8.93
N ILE A 202 11.67 13.44 -9.81
CA ILE A 202 11.51 14.85 -9.44
C ILE A 202 10.23 15.05 -8.63
N SER A 203 9.11 14.47 -9.06
CA SER A 203 7.82 14.59 -8.36
C SER A 203 7.87 13.96 -6.97
N GLN A 204 8.59 12.84 -6.81
CA GLN A 204 8.85 12.22 -5.51
C GLN A 204 9.69 13.17 -4.61
N CYS A 205 10.70 13.83 -5.16
CA CYS A 205 11.48 14.83 -4.41
C CYS A 205 10.62 16.01 -3.97
N VAL A 206 9.71 16.50 -4.81
CA VAL A 206 8.80 17.60 -4.47
C VAL A 206 7.83 17.17 -3.37
N SER A 207 7.20 15.99 -3.47
CA SER A 207 6.30 15.50 -2.43
C SER A 207 7.02 15.30 -1.09
N ALA A 208 8.26 14.77 -1.11
CA ALA A 208 9.09 14.63 0.07
C ALA A 208 9.45 15.98 0.70
N ALA A 209 9.84 16.95 -0.12
CA ALA A 209 10.15 18.32 0.36
C ALA A 209 8.92 18.98 1.00
N LEU A 210 7.75 18.84 0.39
CA LEU A 210 6.50 19.40 0.92
C LEU A 210 6.12 18.77 2.26
N ILE A 211 6.21 17.44 2.39
CA ILE A 211 5.83 16.76 3.63
C ILE A 211 6.82 17.03 4.75
N LEU A 212 8.13 17.08 4.45
CA LEU A 212 9.15 17.45 5.43
C LEU A 212 9.00 18.90 5.88
N HIS A 213 8.79 19.83 4.93
CA HIS A 213 8.50 21.23 5.28
C HIS A 213 7.28 21.35 6.18
N ALA A 214 6.21 20.61 5.88
CA ALA A 214 5.02 20.60 6.73
C ALA A 214 5.32 20.10 8.15
N LEU A 215 6.13 19.03 8.29
CA LEU A 215 6.53 18.51 9.60
C LEU A 215 7.38 19.50 10.40
N THR A 216 8.22 20.32 9.75
CA THR A 216 9.01 21.37 10.45
C THR A 216 8.17 22.55 10.90
N LYS A 217 6.98 22.75 10.33
CA LYS A 217 6.05 23.85 10.69
C LYS A 217 5.00 23.46 11.73
N VAL A 218 5.02 22.24 12.17
CA VAL A 218 4.10 21.76 13.21
C VAL A 218 4.52 22.33 14.58
N GLU A 219 3.54 22.77 15.36
CA GLU A 219 3.72 23.24 16.74
C GLU A 219 3.23 22.18 17.76
N ASP A 220 3.57 20.91 17.53
CA ASP A 220 3.18 19.76 18.38
C ASP A 220 4.36 18.81 18.55
N CYS A 221 4.23 17.81 19.41
CA CYS A 221 5.29 16.84 19.75
C CYS A 221 5.79 15.99 18.57
N TYR A 222 5.04 15.92 17.48
CA TYR A 222 5.46 15.24 16.24
C TYR A 222 6.18 16.17 15.25
N ALA A 223 6.50 17.41 15.65
CA ALA A 223 7.29 18.32 14.85
C ALA A 223 8.69 17.75 14.54
N LEU A 224 9.16 17.98 13.33
CA LEU A 224 10.50 17.62 12.92
C LEU A 224 11.45 18.81 13.15
N ASP A 225 12.44 18.61 14.01
CA ASP A 225 13.55 19.54 14.18
C ASP A 225 14.85 18.93 13.68
N PHE A 226 15.37 19.41 12.55
CA PHE A 226 16.61 18.91 11.97
C PHE A 226 17.84 19.07 12.89
N LYS A 227 17.80 20.00 13.86
CA LYS A 227 18.88 20.19 14.83
C LYS A 227 18.86 19.13 15.95
N ALA A 228 17.67 18.56 16.20
CA ALA A 228 17.45 17.56 17.25
C ALA A 228 17.46 16.13 16.68
N VAL A 229 17.76 15.94 15.40
CA VAL A 229 17.75 14.61 14.76
C VAL A 229 18.80 13.72 15.42
N LYS A 230 18.32 12.68 16.08
CA LYS A 230 19.14 11.67 16.73
C LYS A 230 18.47 10.30 16.57
N LEU A 231 19.28 9.30 16.26
CA LEU A 231 18.82 7.92 16.22
C LEU A 231 18.67 7.42 17.65
N ASP A 232 17.44 7.04 18.02
CA ASP A 232 17.18 6.32 19.26
C ASP A 232 17.15 4.82 18.97
N PRO A 233 18.07 4.00 19.56
CA PRO A 233 18.14 2.57 19.24
C PRO A 233 16.88 1.80 19.58
N ALA A 234 16.18 2.17 20.67
CA ALA A 234 14.96 1.49 21.10
C ALA A 234 13.80 1.78 20.13
N MET A 235 13.64 3.04 19.73
CA MET A 235 12.64 3.44 18.75
C MET A 235 12.93 2.83 17.38
N THR A 236 14.18 2.84 16.95
CA THR A 236 14.63 2.23 15.69
C THR A 236 14.32 0.73 15.67
N LYS A 237 14.68 0.01 16.73
CA LYS A 237 14.36 -1.42 16.86
C LYS A 237 12.85 -1.66 16.77
N SER A 238 12.04 -0.83 17.41
CA SER A 238 10.58 -0.95 17.42
C SER A 238 10.00 -0.64 16.04
N ILE A 239 10.48 0.41 15.34
CA ILE A 239 10.07 0.73 13.97
C ILE A 239 10.36 -0.45 13.04
N LEU A 240 11.57 -1.01 13.09
CA LEU A 240 11.96 -2.13 12.24
C LEU A 240 11.20 -3.42 12.59
N ALA A 241 11.00 -3.71 13.87
CA ALA A 241 10.25 -4.89 14.32
C ALA A 241 8.78 -4.88 13.83
N LEU A 242 8.16 -3.71 13.74
CA LEU A 242 6.79 -3.55 13.25
C LEU A 242 6.74 -3.39 11.73
N GLY A 243 7.69 -2.67 11.14
CA GLY A 243 7.67 -2.30 9.73
C GLY A 243 8.26 -3.35 8.80
N LEU A 244 9.37 -4.01 9.16
CA LEU A 244 10.01 -4.99 8.28
C LEU A 244 9.09 -6.16 7.90
N PRO A 245 8.37 -6.81 8.85
CA PRO A 245 7.46 -7.89 8.47
C PRO A 245 6.39 -7.42 7.48
N ALA A 246 5.83 -6.22 7.68
CA ALA A 246 4.84 -5.64 6.77
C ALA A 246 5.43 -5.30 5.40
N GLY A 247 6.66 -4.79 5.36
CA GLY A 247 7.40 -4.53 4.12
C GLY A 247 7.66 -5.80 3.32
N PHE A 248 8.17 -6.83 3.96
CA PHE A 248 8.38 -8.13 3.33
C PHE A 248 7.08 -8.78 2.87
N GLN A 249 6.00 -8.65 3.64
CA GLN A 249 4.69 -9.14 3.21
C GLN A 249 4.27 -8.52 1.87
N ASN A 250 4.35 -7.20 1.73
CA ASN A 250 3.98 -6.52 0.48
C ASN A 250 4.87 -6.95 -0.69
N ALA A 251 6.18 -7.12 -0.45
CA ALA A 251 7.11 -7.62 -1.46
C ALA A 251 6.78 -9.05 -1.89
N ILE A 252 6.47 -9.94 -0.95
CA ILE A 252 6.10 -11.34 -1.23
C ILE A 252 4.76 -11.41 -1.98
N PHE A 253 3.79 -10.54 -1.67
CA PHE A 253 2.55 -10.44 -2.45
C PHE A 253 2.81 -10.07 -3.91
N ALA A 254 3.71 -9.13 -4.17
CA ALA A 254 4.08 -8.77 -5.54
C ALA A 254 4.66 -9.95 -6.30
N ILE A 255 5.51 -10.76 -5.64
CA ILE A 255 6.07 -11.99 -6.23
C ILE A 255 4.98 -13.05 -6.44
N ALA A 256 4.09 -13.28 -5.47
CA ALA A 256 3.01 -14.25 -5.61
C ALA A 256 2.08 -13.94 -6.79
N ASN A 257 1.83 -12.65 -7.06
CA ASN A 257 1.03 -12.22 -8.19
C ASN A 257 1.65 -12.58 -9.57
N LEU A 258 2.99 -12.75 -9.66
CA LEU A 258 3.63 -13.24 -10.89
C LEU A 258 3.19 -14.66 -11.25
N PHE A 259 3.04 -15.54 -10.27
CA PHE A 259 2.57 -16.91 -10.51
C PHE A 259 1.14 -16.94 -11.02
N ILE A 260 0.29 -16.03 -10.51
CA ILE A 260 -1.09 -15.88 -10.99
C ILE A 260 -1.08 -15.34 -12.42
N GLN A 261 -0.25 -14.34 -12.72
CA GLN A 261 -0.12 -13.78 -14.06
C GLN A 261 0.41 -14.82 -15.05
N ALA A 262 1.33 -15.70 -14.63
CA ALA A 262 1.77 -16.83 -15.45
C ALA A 262 0.60 -17.77 -15.79
N GLY A 263 -0.30 -18.03 -14.82
CA GLY A 263 -1.54 -18.77 -15.04
C GLY A 263 -2.46 -18.09 -16.06
N VAL A 264 -2.63 -16.76 -15.97
CA VAL A 264 -3.41 -15.98 -16.96
C VAL A 264 -2.79 -16.09 -18.35
N ASN A 265 -1.46 -15.97 -18.44
CA ASN A 265 -0.74 -16.02 -19.73
C ASN A 265 -0.75 -17.40 -20.39
N SER A 266 -1.19 -18.45 -19.69
CA SER A 266 -1.39 -19.78 -20.28
C SER A 266 -2.65 -19.89 -21.16
N PHE A 267 -3.54 -18.89 -21.11
CA PHE A 267 -4.70 -18.80 -21.98
C PHE A 267 -4.37 -18.09 -23.31
N ASP A 268 -5.34 -18.09 -24.24
CA ASP A 268 -5.23 -17.36 -25.50
C ASP A 268 -5.14 -15.83 -25.30
N SER A 269 -4.73 -15.12 -26.34
CA SER A 269 -4.55 -13.67 -26.29
C SER A 269 -5.84 -12.90 -26.00
N LEU A 270 -7.00 -13.44 -26.42
CA LEU A 270 -8.31 -12.87 -26.17
C LEU A 270 -8.61 -12.85 -24.66
N MET A 271 -8.37 -13.98 -24.02
CA MET A 271 -8.58 -14.14 -22.58
C MET A 271 -7.62 -13.26 -21.77
N VAL A 272 -6.36 -13.19 -22.19
CA VAL A 272 -5.35 -12.31 -21.55
C VAL A 272 -5.75 -10.84 -21.64
N LYS A 273 -6.23 -10.38 -22.81
CA LYS A 273 -6.72 -9.00 -22.99
C LYS A 273 -7.92 -8.69 -22.09
N GLY A 274 -8.94 -9.56 -22.10
CA GLY A 274 -10.13 -9.39 -21.27
C GLY A 274 -9.82 -9.37 -19.78
N ASN A 275 -8.94 -10.27 -19.36
CA ASN A 275 -8.47 -10.32 -17.98
C ASN A 275 -7.69 -9.07 -17.59
N SER A 276 -6.84 -8.54 -18.45
CA SER A 276 -6.08 -7.30 -18.18
C SER A 276 -7.00 -6.09 -18.05
N ALA A 277 -8.04 -5.99 -18.88
CA ALA A 277 -9.05 -4.95 -18.74
C ALA A 277 -9.79 -5.03 -17.40
N ALA A 278 -10.19 -6.25 -16.97
CA ALA A 278 -10.87 -6.47 -15.70
C ALA A 278 -9.95 -6.21 -14.48
N ALA A 279 -8.65 -6.47 -14.61
CA ALA A 279 -7.67 -6.25 -13.52
C ALA A 279 -7.56 -4.78 -13.10
N ASN A 280 -7.86 -3.82 -13.98
CA ASN A 280 -7.87 -2.40 -13.61
C ASN A 280 -8.92 -2.09 -12.54
N ALA A 281 -10.06 -2.78 -12.54
CA ALA A 281 -11.09 -2.62 -11.52
C ALA A 281 -10.61 -3.12 -10.14
N ASP A 282 -9.82 -4.20 -10.10
CA ASP A 282 -9.34 -4.78 -8.85
C ASP A 282 -8.52 -3.77 -8.05
N GLY A 283 -7.58 -3.07 -8.71
CA GLY A 283 -6.76 -2.04 -8.08
C GLY A 283 -7.62 -0.93 -7.48
N MET A 284 -8.58 -0.41 -8.25
CA MET A 284 -9.45 0.68 -7.80
C MET A 284 -10.29 0.28 -6.58
N ILE A 285 -10.90 -0.92 -6.59
CA ILE A 285 -11.73 -1.39 -5.48
C ILE A 285 -10.88 -1.65 -4.26
N TYR A 286 -9.75 -2.34 -4.44
CA TYR A 286 -8.85 -2.69 -3.35
C TYR A 286 -8.24 -1.46 -2.68
N ASP A 287 -7.80 -0.46 -3.45
CA ASP A 287 -7.24 0.78 -2.94
C ASP A 287 -8.27 1.65 -2.19
N ALA A 288 -9.53 1.63 -2.65
CA ALA A 288 -10.61 2.28 -1.91
C ALA A 288 -10.88 1.60 -0.55
N MET A 289 -10.86 0.26 -0.51
CA MET A 289 -11.01 -0.51 0.73
C MET A 289 -9.80 -0.32 1.66
N ALA A 290 -8.59 -0.21 1.11
CA ALA A 290 -7.33 -0.07 1.83
C ALA A 290 -7.32 1.13 2.77
N ALA A 291 -7.95 2.22 2.39
CA ALA A 291 -8.03 3.43 3.20
C ALA A 291 -8.66 3.17 4.58
N PHE A 292 -9.65 2.30 4.66
CA PHE A 292 -10.35 2.00 5.91
C PHE A 292 -9.54 1.08 6.82
N TYR A 293 -8.82 0.10 6.30
CA TYR A 293 -7.96 -0.72 7.14
C TYR A 293 -6.68 0.02 7.56
N MET A 294 -6.16 0.93 6.74
CA MET A 294 -5.06 1.82 7.15
C MET A 294 -5.50 2.74 8.30
N ALA A 295 -6.68 3.35 8.20
CA ALA A 295 -7.26 4.12 9.30
C ALA A 295 -7.49 3.26 10.54
N CYS A 296 -7.94 2.02 10.39
CA CYS A 296 -8.13 1.07 11.49
C CYS A 296 -6.88 0.94 12.36
N ALA A 297 -5.72 0.72 11.75
CA ALA A 297 -4.45 0.60 12.48
C ALA A 297 -4.14 1.85 13.32
N SER A 298 -4.32 3.06 12.74
CA SER A 298 -4.07 4.33 13.44
C SER A 298 -5.04 4.54 14.61
N PHE A 299 -6.35 4.32 14.38
CA PHE A 299 -7.36 4.47 15.43
C PHE A 299 -7.18 3.46 16.57
N MET A 300 -6.91 2.20 16.24
CA MET A 300 -6.68 1.17 17.26
C MET A 300 -5.43 1.49 18.06
N SER A 301 -4.34 1.87 17.40
CA SER A 301 -3.06 2.16 18.08
C SER A 301 -3.17 3.38 18.99
N GLN A 302 -3.82 4.48 18.55
CA GLN A 302 -4.04 5.65 19.41
C GLN A 302 -4.94 5.34 20.61
N ASN A 303 -6.06 4.64 20.39
CA ASN A 303 -6.99 4.31 21.48
C ASN A 303 -6.39 3.27 22.43
N TYR A 304 -5.52 2.37 21.92
CA TYR A 304 -4.76 1.45 22.77
C TYR A 304 -3.77 2.21 23.65
N GLY A 305 -3.00 3.14 23.08
CA GLY A 305 -2.11 4.01 23.84
C GLY A 305 -2.84 4.86 24.88
N ALA A 306 -4.05 5.32 24.57
CA ALA A 306 -4.89 6.11 25.47
C ALA A 306 -5.62 5.29 26.56
N GLY A 307 -5.42 3.96 26.60
CA GLY A 307 -6.09 3.10 27.58
C GLY A 307 -7.60 2.99 27.42
N LYS A 308 -8.12 3.05 26.18
CA LYS A 308 -9.55 3.04 25.86
C LYS A 308 -10.01 1.75 25.14
N PRO A 309 -10.11 0.60 25.85
CA PRO A 309 -10.35 -0.72 25.23
C PRO A 309 -11.65 -0.78 24.43
N ASP A 310 -12.72 -0.13 24.88
CA ASP A 310 -14.00 -0.10 24.16
C ASP A 310 -13.86 0.62 22.80
N ARG A 311 -13.08 1.70 22.74
CA ARG A 311 -12.85 2.39 21.48
C ARG A 311 -11.93 1.59 20.56
N VAL A 312 -10.95 0.86 21.10
CA VAL A 312 -10.12 -0.08 20.32
C VAL A 312 -11.02 -1.09 19.61
N ARG A 313 -11.91 -1.77 20.35
CA ARG A 313 -12.84 -2.75 19.78
C ARG A 313 -13.77 -2.12 18.75
N LYS A 314 -14.39 -0.99 19.07
CA LYS A 314 -15.31 -0.29 18.15
C LYS A 314 -14.61 0.18 16.89
N SER A 315 -13.33 0.63 16.96
CA SER A 315 -12.56 1.03 15.79
C SER A 315 -12.41 -0.10 14.78
N TYR A 316 -12.12 -1.31 15.26
CA TYR A 316 -12.04 -2.49 14.40
C TYR A 316 -13.36 -2.78 13.66
N PHE A 317 -14.46 -2.89 14.40
CA PHE A 317 -15.74 -3.24 13.78
C PHE A 317 -16.27 -2.16 12.83
N ILE A 318 -16.07 -0.88 13.15
CA ILE A 318 -16.50 0.23 12.29
C ILE A 318 -15.66 0.25 11.00
N ALA A 319 -14.33 0.13 11.12
CA ALA A 319 -13.45 0.10 9.94
C ALA A 319 -13.72 -1.12 9.06
N LEU A 320 -13.96 -2.29 9.67
CA LEU A 320 -14.36 -3.51 8.98
C LEU A 320 -15.69 -3.32 8.23
N ALA A 321 -16.70 -2.74 8.90
CA ALA A 321 -18.01 -2.49 8.28
C ALA A 321 -17.91 -1.53 7.09
N TYR A 322 -17.11 -0.47 7.19
CA TYR A 322 -16.86 0.44 6.08
C TYR A 322 -16.09 -0.21 4.93
N SER A 323 -15.00 -0.93 5.21
CA SER A 323 -14.22 -1.62 4.18
C SER A 323 -15.06 -2.69 3.48
N PHE A 324 -15.81 -3.50 4.24
CA PHE A 324 -16.75 -4.48 3.71
C PHE A 324 -17.84 -3.82 2.85
N GLY A 325 -18.46 -2.75 3.35
CA GLY A 325 -19.51 -2.01 2.63
C GLY A 325 -19.01 -1.42 1.31
N VAL A 326 -17.81 -0.83 1.31
CA VAL A 326 -17.18 -0.31 0.09
C VAL A 326 -16.87 -1.44 -0.89
N GLY A 327 -16.29 -2.54 -0.42
CA GLY A 327 -16.02 -3.72 -1.24
C GLY A 327 -17.29 -4.32 -1.85
N LEU A 328 -18.37 -4.39 -1.06
CA LEU A 328 -19.67 -4.89 -1.52
C LEU A 328 -20.33 -3.95 -2.55
N VAL A 329 -20.31 -2.64 -2.30
CA VAL A 329 -20.91 -1.65 -3.21
C VAL A 329 -20.13 -1.55 -4.51
N LEU A 330 -18.82 -1.37 -4.46
CA LEU A 330 -18.00 -1.25 -5.66
C LEU A 330 -17.89 -2.57 -6.42
N GLY A 331 -17.68 -3.67 -5.71
CA GLY A 331 -17.62 -5.01 -6.30
C GLY A 331 -18.96 -5.45 -6.86
N GLY A 332 -20.07 -5.16 -6.16
CA GLY A 332 -21.43 -5.39 -6.64
C GLY A 332 -21.78 -4.54 -7.86
N SER A 333 -21.35 -3.27 -7.88
CA SER A 333 -21.49 -2.40 -9.05
C SER A 333 -20.71 -2.95 -10.24
N LEU A 334 -19.49 -3.44 -10.02
CA LEU A 334 -18.69 -4.09 -11.06
C LEU A 334 -19.35 -5.38 -11.55
N PHE A 335 -19.97 -6.16 -10.66
CA PHE A 335 -20.71 -7.37 -11.05
C PHE A 335 -21.93 -7.05 -11.92
N LEU A 336 -22.68 -5.99 -11.60
CA LEU A 336 -23.89 -5.58 -12.34
C LEU A 336 -23.58 -4.83 -13.64
N PHE A 337 -22.60 -3.91 -13.60
CA PHE A 337 -22.25 -3.01 -14.70
C PHE A 337 -20.86 -3.31 -15.28
N GLY A 338 -20.38 -4.55 -15.14
CA GLY A 338 -19.04 -4.94 -15.56
C GLY A 338 -18.83 -4.84 -17.07
N ARG A 339 -19.87 -5.07 -17.87
CA ARG A 339 -19.78 -4.94 -19.34
C ARG A 339 -19.54 -3.48 -19.75
N GLU A 340 -20.25 -2.55 -19.16
CA GLU A 340 -20.10 -1.10 -19.37
C GLU A 340 -18.73 -0.61 -18.91
N PHE A 341 -18.26 -1.12 -17.77
CA PHE A 341 -16.91 -0.82 -17.26
C PHE A 341 -15.84 -1.34 -18.22
N LEU A 342 -15.93 -2.58 -18.67
CA LEU A 342 -14.96 -3.16 -19.61
C LEU A 342 -14.99 -2.47 -20.97
N ALA A 343 -16.16 -1.97 -21.40
CA ALA A 343 -16.30 -1.21 -22.64
C ALA A 343 -15.52 0.12 -22.65
N LEU A 344 -15.10 0.63 -21.47
CA LEU A 344 -14.20 1.78 -21.40
C LEU A 344 -12.79 1.46 -21.90
N PHE A 345 -12.38 0.19 -21.88
CA PHE A 345 -11.03 -0.26 -22.25
C PHE A 345 -10.96 -0.92 -23.61
N THR A 346 -12.08 -1.44 -24.12
CA THR A 346 -12.13 -2.15 -25.40
C THR A 346 -13.51 -2.09 -26.01
N THR A 347 -13.56 -2.04 -27.34
CA THR A 347 -14.80 -2.10 -28.12
C THR A 347 -15.10 -3.52 -28.63
N GLU A 348 -14.17 -4.47 -28.45
CA GLU A 348 -14.32 -5.85 -28.91
C GLU A 348 -15.21 -6.65 -27.95
N ALA A 349 -16.41 -7.03 -28.38
CA ALA A 349 -17.37 -7.78 -27.56
C ALA A 349 -16.78 -9.09 -26.99
N ALA A 350 -15.97 -9.79 -27.78
CA ALA A 350 -15.32 -11.03 -27.34
C ALA A 350 -14.32 -10.81 -26.19
N VAL A 351 -13.60 -9.68 -26.18
CA VAL A 351 -12.68 -9.30 -25.09
C VAL A 351 -13.47 -8.94 -23.83
N ILE A 352 -14.62 -8.25 -23.98
CA ILE A 352 -15.52 -7.94 -22.89
C ILE A 352 -16.06 -9.23 -22.26
N ASP A 353 -16.52 -10.18 -23.06
CA ASP A 353 -17.03 -11.48 -22.59
C ASP A 353 -15.95 -12.29 -21.85
N ALA A 354 -14.72 -12.24 -22.34
CA ALA A 354 -13.57 -12.85 -21.66
C ALA A 354 -13.29 -12.20 -20.30
N GLY A 355 -13.32 -10.87 -20.22
CA GLY A 355 -13.14 -10.12 -18.97
C GLY A 355 -14.25 -10.36 -17.95
N MET A 356 -15.48 -10.54 -18.41
CA MET A 356 -16.64 -10.83 -17.54
C MET A 356 -16.49 -12.14 -16.76
N LYS A 357 -15.76 -13.14 -17.28
CA LYS A 357 -15.49 -14.39 -16.54
C LYS A 357 -14.72 -14.13 -15.24
N ARG A 358 -13.79 -13.18 -15.24
CA ARG A 358 -13.11 -12.73 -14.02
C ARG A 358 -14.03 -11.93 -13.12
N VAL A 359 -14.74 -10.95 -13.69
CA VAL A 359 -15.65 -10.08 -12.94
C VAL A 359 -16.71 -10.86 -12.19
N GLN A 360 -17.27 -11.93 -12.80
CA GLN A 360 -18.25 -12.79 -12.16
C GLN A 360 -17.74 -13.50 -10.91
N VAL A 361 -16.46 -13.88 -10.87
CA VAL A 361 -15.85 -14.52 -9.71
C VAL A 361 -15.42 -13.48 -8.67
N MET A 362 -14.80 -12.38 -9.12
CA MET A 362 -14.17 -11.41 -8.24
C MET A 362 -15.15 -10.37 -7.67
N GLY A 363 -16.17 -9.97 -8.44
CA GLY A 363 -17.01 -8.82 -8.11
C GLY A 363 -17.61 -8.86 -6.71
N LEU A 364 -18.23 -9.97 -6.32
CA LEU A 364 -18.79 -10.14 -4.97
C LEU A 364 -17.76 -10.65 -3.95
N ALA A 365 -16.59 -11.10 -4.39
CA ALA A 365 -15.57 -11.67 -3.50
C ALA A 365 -14.74 -10.60 -2.78
N TYR A 366 -14.65 -9.36 -3.33
CA TYR A 366 -13.81 -8.31 -2.71
C TYR A 366 -14.17 -8.02 -1.25
N CYS A 367 -15.46 -8.04 -0.89
CA CYS A 367 -15.87 -7.80 0.50
C CYS A 367 -15.30 -8.84 1.48
N ILE A 368 -14.95 -10.05 1.03
CA ILE A 368 -14.32 -11.08 1.87
C ILE A 368 -12.91 -10.64 2.29
N SER A 369 -12.17 -9.95 1.41
CA SER A 369 -10.82 -9.46 1.74
C SER A 369 -10.84 -8.46 2.90
N ALA A 370 -11.93 -7.73 3.12
CA ALA A 370 -12.06 -6.80 4.23
C ALA A 370 -11.84 -7.48 5.59
N PHE A 371 -12.31 -8.72 5.77
CA PHE A 371 -12.10 -9.48 7.01
C PHE A 371 -10.62 -9.80 7.23
N MET A 372 -9.90 -10.14 6.17
CA MET A 372 -8.46 -10.39 6.24
C MET A 372 -7.70 -9.09 6.54
N ASP A 373 -7.85 -8.08 5.69
CA ASP A 373 -7.03 -6.87 5.73
C ASP A 373 -7.28 -6.00 6.96
N CYS A 374 -8.55 -5.83 7.37
CA CYS A 374 -8.87 -5.09 8.60
C CYS A 374 -8.37 -5.83 9.86
N THR A 375 -8.39 -7.16 9.86
CA THR A 375 -7.91 -7.93 11.02
C THR A 375 -6.38 -7.89 11.14
N ILE A 376 -5.66 -7.94 10.00
CA ILE A 376 -4.22 -7.72 9.96
C ILE A 376 -3.87 -6.32 10.48
N ALA A 377 -4.58 -5.30 9.97
CA ALA A 377 -4.37 -3.91 10.38
C ALA A 377 -4.67 -3.71 11.87
N ALA A 378 -5.70 -4.36 12.40
CA ALA A 378 -6.06 -4.36 13.81
C ALA A 378 -4.96 -4.99 14.69
N SER A 379 -4.44 -6.14 14.29
CA SER A 379 -3.33 -6.80 14.99
C SER A 379 -2.08 -5.93 15.01
N ARG A 380 -1.77 -5.27 13.89
CA ARG A 380 -0.67 -4.30 13.78
C ARG A 380 -0.88 -3.09 14.68
N GLY A 381 -2.11 -2.56 14.74
CA GLY A 381 -2.49 -1.47 15.66
C GLY A 381 -2.24 -1.80 17.12
N LEU A 382 -2.36 -3.08 17.50
CA LEU A 382 -1.97 -3.60 18.83
C LEU A 382 -0.45 -3.87 18.95
N GLY A 383 0.36 -3.59 17.91
CA GLY A 383 1.80 -3.81 17.90
C GLY A 383 2.22 -5.27 17.63
N LYS A 384 1.34 -6.08 17.09
CA LYS A 384 1.60 -7.48 16.73
C LYS A 384 1.66 -7.58 15.20
N THR A 385 2.87 -7.70 14.64
CA THR A 385 3.06 -7.68 13.18
C THR A 385 3.58 -9.01 12.63
N VAL A 386 4.47 -9.70 13.35
CA VAL A 386 5.17 -10.89 12.84
C VAL A 386 4.20 -12.03 12.55
N VAL A 387 3.37 -12.41 13.53
CA VAL A 387 2.45 -13.55 13.37
C VAL A 387 1.40 -13.30 12.27
N PRO A 388 0.70 -12.14 12.24
CA PRO A 388 -0.19 -11.81 11.12
C PRO A 388 0.51 -11.88 9.76
N THR A 389 1.73 -11.37 9.67
CA THR A 389 2.51 -11.45 8.43
C THR A 389 2.77 -12.89 7.99
N VAL A 390 3.14 -13.78 8.92
CA VAL A 390 3.34 -15.21 8.60
C VAL A 390 2.05 -15.87 8.17
N ILE A 391 0.93 -15.61 8.86
CA ILE A 391 -0.39 -16.14 8.50
C ILE A 391 -0.77 -15.73 7.06
N VAL A 392 -0.58 -14.45 6.72
CA VAL A 392 -0.88 -13.95 5.38
C VAL A 392 0.03 -14.54 4.32
N ILE A 393 1.33 -14.62 4.56
CA ILE A 393 2.27 -15.23 3.62
C ILE A 393 1.87 -16.69 3.35
N MET A 394 1.58 -17.45 4.38
CA MET A 394 1.17 -18.85 4.22
C MET A 394 -0.22 -19.00 3.59
N GLY A 395 -1.22 -18.28 4.11
CA GLY A 395 -2.62 -18.41 3.71
C GLY A 395 -2.95 -17.73 2.37
N SER A 396 -2.22 -16.69 1.99
CA SER A 396 -2.47 -16.00 0.72
C SER A 396 -1.37 -16.24 -0.31
N CYS A 397 -0.08 -16.09 0.03
CA CYS A 397 0.95 -16.21 -0.99
C CYS A 397 1.28 -17.68 -1.31
N VAL A 398 1.66 -18.47 -0.30
CA VAL A 398 2.03 -19.88 -0.52
C VAL A 398 0.82 -20.68 -1.01
N PHE A 399 -0.34 -20.50 -0.39
CA PHE A 399 -1.58 -21.14 -0.80
C PHE A 399 -1.91 -20.89 -2.27
N ARG A 400 -1.77 -19.62 -2.75
CA ARG A 400 -2.04 -19.28 -4.15
C ARG A 400 -1.08 -19.95 -5.11
N VAL A 401 0.20 -20.04 -4.77
CA VAL A 401 1.18 -20.76 -5.60
C VAL A 401 0.81 -22.25 -5.67
N ILE A 402 0.51 -22.89 -4.55
CA ILE A 402 0.06 -24.28 -4.51
C ILE A 402 -1.21 -24.47 -5.35
N TRP A 403 -2.17 -23.56 -5.25
CA TRP A 403 -3.43 -23.61 -6.02
C TRP A 403 -3.17 -23.57 -7.53
N VAL A 404 -2.29 -22.70 -7.99
CA VAL A 404 -1.93 -22.59 -9.43
C VAL A 404 -1.33 -23.90 -9.95
N TYR A 405 -0.44 -24.54 -9.19
CA TYR A 405 0.21 -25.80 -9.61
C TYR A 405 -0.60 -27.05 -9.30
N SER A 406 -1.72 -26.97 -8.63
CA SER A 406 -2.60 -28.10 -8.29
C SER A 406 -3.97 -27.97 -8.95
N ILE A 407 -4.87 -27.20 -8.33
CA ILE A 407 -6.27 -27.09 -8.76
C ILE A 407 -6.38 -26.42 -10.13
N PHE A 408 -5.71 -25.29 -10.32
CA PHE A 408 -5.74 -24.62 -11.63
C PHE A 408 -5.08 -25.47 -12.72
N ALA A 409 -3.96 -26.14 -12.44
CA ALA A 409 -3.29 -27.02 -13.39
C ALA A 409 -4.17 -28.20 -13.84
N HIS A 410 -5.08 -28.66 -12.95
CA HIS A 410 -6.00 -29.74 -13.27
C HIS A 410 -7.21 -29.29 -14.10
N PHE A 411 -7.88 -28.20 -13.69
CA PHE A 411 -9.11 -27.72 -14.35
C PHE A 411 -8.87 -26.76 -15.52
N HIS A 412 -7.81 -26.01 -15.49
CA HIS A 412 -7.35 -25.03 -16.51
C HIS A 412 -8.46 -24.13 -17.06
N THR A 413 -9.25 -23.52 -16.15
CA THR A 413 -10.33 -22.57 -16.49
C THR A 413 -10.13 -21.23 -15.79
N ILE A 414 -10.70 -20.15 -16.34
CA ILE A 414 -10.64 -18.82 -15.69
C ILE A 414 -11.30 -18.85 -14.31
N PRO A 415 -12.50 -19.42 -14.11
CA PRO A 415 -13.07 -19.53 -12.77
C PRO A 415 -12.17 -20.32 -11.80
N SER A 416 -11.56 -21.44 -12.23
CA SER A 416 -10.66 -22.21 -11.35
C SER A 416 -9.40 -21.44 -10.96
N LEU A 417 -8.92 -20.55 -11.84
CA LEU A 417 -7.81 -19.66 -11.49
C LEU A 417 -8.24 -18.61 -10.46
N TYR A 418 -9.34 -17.88 -10.70
CA TYR A 418 -9.72 -16.76 -9.83
C TYR A 418 -10.38 -17.14 -8.51
N LEU A 419 -10.93 -18.35 -8.38
CA LEU A 419 -11.42 -18.89 -7.10
C LEU A 419 -10.31 -18.94 -6.02
N LEU A 420 -9.04 -18.93 -6.42
CA LEU A 420 -7.93 -18.84 -5.46
C LEU A 420 -8.02 -17.59 -4.57
N TYR A 421 -8.56 -16.46 -5.08
CA TYR A 421 -8.66 -15.22 -4.30
C TYR A 421 -9.67 -15.35 -3.15
N PRO A 422 -10.98 -15.61 -3.39
CA PRO A 422 -11.94 -15.75 -2.29
C PRO A 422 -11.57 -16.88 -1.34
N CYS A 423 -11.05 -18.01 -1.82
CA CYS A 423 -10.62 -19.11 -0.96
C CYS A 423 -9.43 -18.72 -0.07
N SER A 424 -8.41 -18.08 -0.64
CA SER A 424 -7.25 -17.61 0.14
C SER A 424 -7.62 -16.51 1.13
N TRP A 425 -8.48 -15.57 0.74
CA TRP A 425 -8.95 -14.51 1.65
C TRP A 425 -9.76 -15.06 2.80
N ALA A 426 -10.69 -16.00 2.54
CA ALA A 426 -11.50 -16.62 3.59
C ALA A 426 -10.64 -17.44 4.56
N LEU A 427 -9.73 -18.29 4.03
CA LEU A 427 -8.84 -19.10 4.85
C LEU A 427 -7.93 -18.22 5.74
N THR A 428 -7.31 -17.21 5.12
CA THR A 428 -6.42 -16.29 5.83
C THR A 428 -7.20 -15.46 6.85
N ALA A 429 -8.40 -14.98 6.50
CA ALA A 429 -9.26 -14.21 7.42
C ALA A 429 -9.64 -15.02 8.65
N ILE A 430 -9.99 -16.28 8.50
CA ILE A 430 -10.31 -17.16 9.64
C ILE A 430 -9.11 -17.27 10.58
N ALA A 431 -7.92 -17.57 10.03
CA ALA A 431 -6.71 -17.68 10.83
C ALA A 431 -6.34 -16.37 11.53
N GLU A 432 -6.44 -15.23 10.81
CA GLU A 432 -6.19 -13.89 11.36
C GLU A 432 -7.20 -13.52 12.46
N ILE A 433 -8.48 -13.81 12.30
CA ILE A 433 -9.51 -13.53 13.32
C ILE A 433 -9.26 -14.35 14.57
N ILE A 434 -8.91 -15.65 14.45
CA ILE A 434 -8.58 -16.49 15.60
C ILE A 434 -7.37 -15.90 16.34
N TYR A 435 -6.31 -15.55 15.62
CA TYR A 435 -5.13 -14.93 16.21
C TYR A 435 -5.46 -13.57 16.86
N PHE A 436 -6.22 -12.73 16.18
CA PHE A 436 -6.62 -11.42 16.67
C PHE A 436 -7.42 -11.49 17.97
N ILE A 437 -8.36 -12.43 18.08
CA ILE A 437 -9.13 -12.62 19.31
C ILE A 437 -8.19 -12.94 20.49
N HIS A 438 -7.21 -13.82 20.28
CA HIS A 438 -6.22 -14.16 21.30
C HIS A 438 -5.36 -12.93 21.65
N CYS A 439 -4.79 -12.30 20.65
CA CYS A 439 -3.95 -11.10 20.77
C CYS A 439 -4.68 -9.93 21.45
N TYR A 440 -5.95 -9.71 21.08
CA TYR A 440 -6.78 -8.68 21.68
C TYR A 440 -7.03 -8.94 23.16
N ARG A 441 -7.40 -10.18 23.54
CA ARG A 441 -7.63 -10.57 24.93
C ARG A 441 -6.37 -10.35 25.79
N ASP A 442 -5.22 -10.76 25.29
CA ASP A 442 -3.95 -10.57 26.01
C ASP A 442 -3.55 -9.10 26.14
N SER A 443 -3.73 -8.32 25.07
CA SER A 443 -3.47 -6.88 25.12
C SER A 443 -4.40 -6.13 26.08
N MET A 444 -5.65 -6.58 26.23
CA MET A 444 -6.62 -5.93 27.12
C MET A 444 -6.43 -6.31 28.59
N LYS A 445 -5.80 -7.45 28.91
CA LYS A 445 -5.46 -7.81 30.30
C LYS A 445 -4.59 -6.75 30.96
N LEU A 446 -3.70 -6.11 30.22
CA LEU A 446 -2.83 -5.05 30.73
C LEU A 446 -3.58 -3.82 31.27
N PHE A 447 -4.84 -3.62 30.89
CA PHE A 447 -5.67 -2.53 31.43
C PHE A 447 -6.45 -2.93 32.69
N HIS A 448 -6.49 -4.22 33.03
CA HIS A 448 -7.22 -4.75 34.18
C HIS A 448 -6.31 -5.19 35.33
N GLU A 449 -4.99 -5.29 35.09
CA GLU A 449 -4.06 -5.56 36.19
C GLU A 449 -3.88 -4.27 37.02
N PRO A 450 -4.15 -4.34 38.35
CA PRO A 450 -3.85 -3.22 39.22
C PRO A 450 -2.34 -2.95 39.15
N VAL A 451 -1.96 -1.67 38.96
CA VAL A 451 -0.58 -1.23 39.04
C VAL A 451 -0.05 -1.67 40.40
N THR A 452 0.64 -2.81 40.46
CA THR A 452 1.47 -3.16 41.62
C THR A 452 2.60 -2.16 41.61
N VAL A 453 2.44 -1.11 42.43
CA VAL A 453 3.54 -0.18 42.81
C VAL A 453 4.59 -1.06 43.43
N GLN A 454 5.64 -1.39 42.68
CA GLN A 454 6.87 -1.88 43.26
C GLN A 454 7.46 -0.69 44.06
N ALA A 455 7.30 -0.79 45.38
CA ALA A 455 7.91 0.13 46.35
C ALA A 455 9.45 -0.03 46.35
#